data_e2c2458e772856dc82d49f187f32fd74
#
_entry.id   e2c2458e772856dc82d49f187f32fd74
#
_cell.length_a   1.000
_cell.length_b   1.000
_cell.length_c   1.000
_cell.angle_alpha   90.00
_cell.angle_beta   90.00
_cell.angle_gamma   90.00
#
_symmetry.space_group_name_H-M   'P 1'
#
loop_
_entity.id
_entity.type
_entity.pdbx_description
1 polymer ?
#
loop_
_entity_poly.entity_id
_entity_poly.type
_entity_poly.pdbx_seq_one_letter_code
_entity_poly.pdbx_strand_id
1 'polypeptide(L)'
;MADRVIEELDEDESLRLISAGGIGRIAYQSRFGPAVLPVNYKWYDGAVVFRTARHSALDEDLQTGIAGGDYLVAFEIDDYDTAGRQGWSVMIQGPAHHIESEEARERAKQAGVEPWAPGDRELFLRIVPHRVTGRRIKPA
;
A
#
# COMPACT_ATOMS: atom_id res chain seq x y z
N MET A 1 6.54 16.62 31.65
CA MET A 1 6.47 16.10 30.27
C MET A 1 5.67 14.82 30.26
N ALA A 2 4.67 14.75 29.42
CA ALA A 2 3.85 13.54 29.33
C ALA A 2 4.66 12.42 28.68
N ASP A 3 4.63 11.25 29.28
CA ASP A 3 5.24 10.07 28.69
C ASP A 3 4.47 9.64 27.43
N ARG A 4 5.15 8.94 26.55
CA ARG A 4 4.57 8.34 25.35
C ARG A 4 4.67 6.83 25.44
N VAL A 5 3.65 6.15 24.94
CA VAL A 5 3.66 4.70 24.86
C VAL A 5 3.39 4.26 23.43
N ILE A 6 3.92 3.09 23.07
CA ILE A 6 3.64 2.45 21.81
C ILE A 6 2.64 1.32 22.08
N GLU A 7 1.49 1.39 21.41
CA GLU A 7 0.46 0.38 21.49
C GLU A 7 0.46 -0.43 20.20
N GLU A 8 0.57 -1.75 20.31
CA GLU A 8 0.38 -2.61 19.16
C GLU A 8 -1.10 -2.71 18.83
N LEU A 9 -1.44 -2.56 17.55
CA LEU A 9 -2.80 -2.64 17.07
C LEU A 9 -3.06 -4.03 16.49
N ASP A 10 -4.25 -4.55 16.71
CA ASP A 10 -4.64 -5.79 16.05
C ASP A 10 -4.93 -5.56 14.56
N GLU A 11 -5.14 -6.64 13.83
CA GLU A 11 -5.35 -6.58 12.39
C GLU A 11 -6.60 -5.78 12.03
N ASP A 12 -7.70 -6.00 12.73
CA ASP A 12 -8.97 -5.31 12.44
C ASP A 12 -8.86 -3.81 12.61
N GLU A 13 -8.23 -3.35 13.68
CA GLU A 13 -8.02 -1.93 13.92
C GLU A 13 -7.07 -1.33 12.88
N SER A 14 -6.00 -2.05 12.54
CA SER A 14 -5.05 -1.63 11.52
C SER A 14 -5.74 -1.44 10.17
N LEU A 15 -6.55 -2.38 9.74
CA LEU A 15 -7.27 -2.30 8.47
C LEU A 15 -8.32 -1.19 8.49
N ARG A 16 -8.96 -0.97 9.63
CA ARG A 16 -9.90 0.15 9.78
C ARG A 16 -9.23 1.50 9.54
N LEU A 17 -8.03 1.67 10.09
CA LEU A 17 -7.30 2.94 9.96
C LEU A 17 -6.93 3.26 8.52
N ILE A 18 -6.61 2.27 7.70
CA ILE A 18 -6.20 2.50 6.32
C ILE A 18 -7.35 2.48 5.32
N SER A 19 -8.56 2.16 5.75
CA SER A 19 -9.69 1.90 4.86
C SER A 19 -10.14 3.12 4.07
N ALA A 20 -9.84 4.32 4.53
CA ALA A 20 -10.23 5.54 3.82
C ALA A 20 -9.43 5.78 2.53
N GLY A 21 -8.30 5.11 2.37
CA GLY A 21 -7.38 5.40 1.28
C GLY A 21 -6.52 6.62 1.58
N GLY A 22 -5.72 7.01 0.62
CA GLY A 22 -4.82 8.15 0.76
C GLY A 22 -3.50 7.89 0.07
N ILE A 23 -2.41 8.27 0.73
CA ILE A 23 -1.05 8.03 0.26
C ILE A 23 -0.42 6.97 1.13
N GLY A 24 0.11 5.92 0.49
CA GLY A 24 0.93 4.92 1.13
C GLY A 24 2.27 4.83 0.43
N ARG A 25 3.15 4.01 0.98
CA ARG A 25 4.48 3.80 0.41
C ARG A 25 4.67 2.32 0.16
N ILE A 26 4.95 1.97 -1.11
CA ILE A 26 5.32 0.60 -1.45
C ILE A 26 6.83 0.45 -1.31
N ALA A 27 7.24 -0.57 -0.57
CA ALA A 27 8.64 -0.95 -0.42
C ALA A 27 8.84 -2.28 -1.14
N TYR A 28 9.81 -2.33 -2.03
CA TYR A 28 10.01 -3.50 -2.90
C TYR A 28 11.49 -3.64 -3.26
N GLN A 29 11.86 -4.80 -3.73
CA GLN A 29 13.21 -5.05 -4.24
C GLN A 29 13.25 -4.64 -5.70
N SER A 30 13.96 -3.55 -5.98
CA SER A 30 14.19 -3.11 -7.35
C SER A 30 15.47 -3.74 -7.89
N ARG A 31 15.73 -3.54 -9.19
CA ARG A 31 16.99 -3.97 -9.81
C ARG A 31 18.21 -3.27 -9.21
N PHE A 32 18.04 -2.17 -8.51
CA PHE A 32 19.12 -1.40 -7.89
C PHE A 32 19.16 -1.55 -6.37
N GLY A 33 18.39 -2.49 -5.81
CA GLY A 33 18.27 -2.70 -4.37
C GLY A 33 16.90 -2.32 -3.84
N PRO A 34 16.71 -2.35 -2.50
CA PRO A 34 15.45 -1.96 -1.91
C PRO A 34 15.05 -0.54 -2.30
N ALA A 35 13.80 -0.36 -2.66
CA ALA A 35 13.25 0.92 -3.08
C ALA A 35 11.94 1.21 -2.38
N VAL A 36 11.61 2.49 -2.21
CA VAL A 36 10.37 2.95 -1.60
C VAL A 36 9.77 4.04 -2.48
N LEU A 37 8.48 3.94 -2.76
CA LEU A 37 7.78 4.89 -3.62
C LEU A 37 6.42 5.25 -3.05
N PRO A 38 6.08 6.56 -2.93
CA PRO A 38 4.74 6.95 -2.51
C PRO A 38 3.75 6.76 -3.66
N VAL A 39 2.57 6.24 -3.33
CA VAL A 39 1.49 6.06 -4.31
C VAL A 39 0.15 6.37 -3.64
N ASN A 40 -0.80 6.85 -4.45
CA ASN A 40 -2.19 6.93 -4.01
C ASN A 40 -2.79 5.54 -4.04
N TYR A 41 -3.58 5.20 -3.02
CA TYR A 41 -4.17 3.88 -2.92
C TYR A 41 -5.60 3.95 -2.42
N LYS A 42 -6.32 2.86 -2.62
CA LYS A 42 -7.59 2.59 -1.95
C LYS A 42 -7.55 1.18 -1.36
N TRP A 43 -8.27 1.00 -0.26
CA TRP A 43 -8.55 -0.32 0.28
C TRP A 43 -9.85 -0.81 -0.36
N TYR A 44 -9.78 -1.87 -1.12
CA TYR A 44 -10.93 -2.36 -1.87
C TYR A 44 -10.88 -3.88 -1.99
N ASP A 45 -11.99 -4.52 -1.66
CA ASP A 45 -12.15 -5.97 -1.81
C ASP A 45 -11.01 -6.75 -1.14
N GLY A 46 -10.64 -6.34 0.07
CA GLY A 46 -9.62 -7.03 0.87
C GLY A 46 -8.20 -6.83 0.40
N ALA A 47 -7.92 -5.81 -0.39
CA ALA A 47 -6.59 -5.55 -0.91
C ALA A 47 -6.30 -4.05 -1.01
N VAL A 48 -5.01 -3.72 -1.02
CA VAL A 48 -4.55 -2.39 -1.39
C VAL A 48 -4.53 -2.33 -2.92
N VAL A 49 -5.23 -1.35 -3.49
CA VAL A 49 -5.29 -1.13 -4.94
C VAL A 49 -4.63 0.19 -5.27
N PHE A 50 -3.73 0.19 -6.23
CA PHE A 50 -3.08 1.39 -6.73
C PHE A 50 -2.83 1.27 -8.24
N ARG A 51 -2.39 2.38 -8.86
CA ARG A 51 -2.20 2.44 -10.31
C ARG A 51 -0.79 2.90 -10.63
N THR A 52 -0.23 2.39 -11.72
CA THR A 52 1.06 2.82 -12.22
C THR A 52 1.02 2.93 -13.75
N ALA A 53 2.02 3.60 -14.31
CA ALA A 53 2.17 3.69 -15.75
C ALA A 53 2.75 2.39 -16.30
N ARG A 54 2.27 1.99 -17.47
CA ARG A 54 2.83 0.86 -18.20
C ARG A 54 4.30 1.14 -18.51
N HIS A 55 5.16 0.15 -18.32
CA HIS A 55 6.61 0.22 -18.52
C HIS A 55 7.32 1.22 -17.59
N SER A 56 6.67 1.65 -16.49
CA SER A 56 7.37 2.37 -15.43
C SER A 56 8.39 1.45 -14.76
N ALA A 57 9.35 2.04 -14.05
CA ALA A 57 10.33 1.24 -13.31
C ALA A 57 9.64 0.31 -12.31
N LEU A 58 8.62 0.81 -11.61
CA LEU A 58 7.85 0.00 -10.68
C LEU A 58 7.14 -1.16 -11.39
N ASP A 59 6.48 -0.89 -12.52
CA ASP A 59 5.80 -1.92 -13.31
C ASP A 59 6.78 -3.04 -13.71
N GLU A 60 7.92 -2.67 -14.27
CA GLU A 60 8.91 -3.65 -14.73
C GLU A 60 9.54 -4.42 -13.58
N ASP A 61 9.85 -3.74 -12.47
CA ASP A 61 10.46 -4.37 -11.32
C ASP A 61 9.52 -5.34 -10.60
N LEU A 62 8.21 -5.14 -10.68
CA LEU A 62 7.22 -6.04 -10.09
C LEU A 62 6.80 -7.20 -11.01
N GLN A 63 7.40 -7.33 -12.20
CA GLN A 63 7.14 -8.45 -13.07
C GLN A 63 8.10 -9.58 -12.75
N THR A 64 7.57 -10.76 -12.45
CA THR A 64 8.38 -11.92 -12.09
C THR A 64 8.84 -12.74 -13.29
N GLY A 65 8.26 -12.49 -14.46
CA GLY A 65 8.50 -13.32 -15.65
C GLY A 65 7.79 -14.68 -15.60
N ILE A 66 7.09 -14.97 -14.53
CA ILE A 66 6.32 -16.20 -14.36
C ILE A 66 4.84 -15.83 -14.34
N ALA A 67 4.05 -16.38 -15.24
CA ALA A 67 2.62 -16.10 -15.28
C ALA A 67 1.97 -16.48 -13.96
N GLY A 68 1.27 -15.53 -13.33
CA GLY A 68 0.66 -15.72 -12.02
C GLY A 68 1.64 -15.76 -10.86
N GLY A 69 2.91 -15.48 -11.09
CA GLY A 69 3.91 -15.44 -10.05
C GLY A 69 3.70 -14.26 -9.10
N ASP A 70 4.04 -14.48 -7.83
CA ASP A 70 3.89 -13.48 -6.79
C ASP A 70 5.19 -12.69 -6.62
N TYR A 71 5.05 -11.41 -6.33
CA TYR A 71 6.17 -10.56 -5.97
C TYR A 71 5.88 -9.97 -4.58
N LEU A 72 6.66 -10.38 -3.59
CA LEU A 72 6.44 -9.97 -2.20
C LEU A 72 6.91 -8.53 -1.98
N VAL A 73 6.04 -7.72 -1.42
CA VAL A 73 6.29 -6.32 -1.13
C VAL A 73 5.81 -5.97 0.27
N ALA A 74 6.16 -4.77 0.71
CA ALA A 74 5.55 -4.16 1.89
C ALA A 74 4.86 -2.87 1.47
N PHE A 75 3.79 -2.52 2.16
CA PHE A 75 3.06 -1.29 1.94
C PHE A 75 2.82 -0.64 3.29
N GLU A 76 3.26 0.61 3.44
CA GLU A 76 3.19 1.32 4.71
C GLU A 76 2.28 2.54 4.58
N ILE A 77 1.42 2.73 5.56
CA ILE A 77 0.54 3.90 5.66
C ILE A 77 0.66 4.45 7.07
N ASP A 78 0.76 5.76 7.20
CA ASP A 78 0.84 6.37 8.51
C ASP A 78 0.12 7.72 8.53
N ASP A 79 -0.16 8.19 9.74
CA ASP A 79 -0.70 9.52 9.98
C ASP A 79 -0.20 9.97 11.35
N TYR A 80 0.66 10.97 11.35
CA TYR A 80 1.29 11.48 12.56
C TYR A 80 1.01 12.96 12.74
N ASP A 81 0.64 13.33 13.98
CA ASP A 81 0.58 14.71 14.43
C ASP A 81 1.93 15.07 15.02
N THR A 82 2.71 15.87 14.31
CA THR A 82 4.06 16.25 14.73
C THR A 82 4.04 17.08 16.00
N ALA A 83 3.09 17.99 16.12
CA ALA A 83 3.00 18.86 17.31
C ALA A 83 2.62 18.06 18.56
N GLY A 84 1.66 17.13 18.42
CA GLY A 84 1.23 16.28 19.53
C GLY A 84 2.13 15.08 19.78
N ARG A 85 3.04 14.78 18.86
CA ARG A 85 3.94 13.62 18.91
C ARG A 85 3.16 12.32 19.10
N GLN A 86 2.11 12.16 18.32
CA GLN A 86 1.24 10.99 18.36
C GLN A 86 0.79 10.64 16.94
N GLY A 87 0.36 9.43 16.78
CA GLY A 87 -0.10 8.95 15.48
C GLY A 87 -0.03 7.45 15.38
N TRP A 88 -0.22 6.95 14.17
CA TRP A 88 -0.23 5.52 13.92
C TRP A 88 0.48 5.20 12.61
N SER A 89 0.93 3.96 12.52
CA SER A 89 1.44 3.40 11.27
C SER A 89 0.95 1.97 11.11
N VAL A 90 0.73 1.58 9.87
CA VAL A 90 0.30 0.23 9.51
C VAL A 90 1.20 -0.25 8.39
N MET A 91 1.66 -1.50 8.49
CA MET A 91 2.41 -2.15 7.44
C MET A 91 1.68 -3.40 6.99
N ILE A 92 1.54 -3.54 5.68
CA ILE A 92 0.95 -4.70 5.03
C ILE A 92 2.06 -5.38 4.24
N GLN A 93 2.23 -6.67 4.44
CA GLN A 93 3.19 -7.47 3.69
C GLN A 93 2.43 -8.56 2.94
N GLY A 94 2.74 -8.72 1.68
CA GLY A 94 2.10 -9.72 0.86
C GLY A 94 2.50 -9.57 -0.61
N PRO A 95 1.91 -10.41 -1.47
CA PRO A 95 2.21 -10.38 -2.89
C PRO A 95 1.54 -9.20 -3.59
N ALA A 96 2.25 -8.60 -4.52
CA ALA A 96 1.70 -7.63 -5.46
C ALA A 96 1.36 -8.34 -6.77
N HIS A 97 0.16 -8.09 -7.27
CA HIS A 97 -0.32 -8.67 -8.51
C HIS A 97 -0.74 -7.59 -9.48
N HIS A 98 -0.37 -7.75 -10.74
CA HIS A 98 -0.96 -6.98 -11.82
C HIS A 98 -2.41 -7.47 -12.03
N ILE A 99 -3.33 -6.54 -12.13
CA ILE A 99 -4.73 -6.86 -12.42
C ILE A 99 -4.87 -6.88 -13.93
N GLU A 100 -4.88 -8.08 -14.51
CA GLU A 100 -4.77 -8.26 -15.96
C GLU A 100 -6.09 -8.54 -16.67
N SER A 101 -7.02 -9.24 -16.03
CA SER A 101 -8.30 -9.55 -16.67
C SER A 101 -9.16 -8.29 -16.77
N GLU A 102 -9.92 -8.17 -17.86
CA GLU A 102 -10.82 -7.05 -18.09
C GLU A 102 -11.87 -6.93 -16.99
N GLU A 103 -12.43 -8.05 -16.57
CA GLU A 103 -13.41 -8.09 -15.50
C GLU A 103 -12.82 -7.59 -14.18
N ALA A 104 -11.61 -8.05 -13.81
CA ALA A 104 -10.95 -7.60 -12.59
C ALA A 104 -10.56 -6.12 -12.67
N ARG A 105 -10.15 -5.65 -13.85
CA ARG A 105 -9.83 -4.22 -14.05
C ARG A 105 -11.07 -3.35 -13.89
N GLU A 106 -12.20 -3.77 -14.40
CA GLU A 106 -13.45 -3.02 -14.21
C GLU A 106 -13.85 -2.94 -12.74
N ARG A 107 -13.66 -4.02 -11.99
CA ARG A 107 -13.87 -3.98 -10.53
C ARG A 107 -12.88 -3.05 -9.84
N ALA A 108 -11.62 -3.07 -10.25
CA ALA A 108 -10.59 -2.21 -9.67
C ALA A 108 -10.88 -0.72 -9.91
N LYS A 109 -11.44 -0.38 -11.07
CA LYS A 109 -11.85 0.99 -11.36
C LYS A 109 -12.86 1.52 -10.35
N GLN A 110 -13.69 0.65 -9.80
CA GLN A 110 -14.69 1.01 -8.79
C GLN A 110 -14.05 1.44 -7.46
N ALA A 111 -12.81 1.06 -7.21
CA ALA A 111 -12.09 1.52 -6.03
C ALA A 111 -11.86 3.03 -6.04
N GLY A 112 -11.81 3.64 -7.23
CA GLY A 112 -11.72 5.09 -7.35
C GLY A 112 -10.34 5.66 -7.07
N VAL A 113 -9.28 4.91 -7.37
CA VAL A 113 -7.91 5.41 -7.17
C VAL A 113 -7.62 6.50 -8.18
N GLU A 114 -7.28 7.68 -7.69
CA GLU A 114 -6.91 8.83 -8.51
C GLU A 114 -5.47 9.22 -8.24
N PRO A 115 -4.51 8.84 -9.12
CA PRO A 115 -3.11 9.23 -8.94
C PRO A 115 -2.93 10.74 -9.04
N TRP A 116 -2.17 11.31 -8.12
CA TRP A 116 -1.83 12.73 -8.18
C TRP A 116 -0.73 13.03 -9.19
N ALA A 117 0.15 12.05 -9.42
CA ALA A 117 1.23 12.24 -10.39
C ALA A 117 0.66 12.35 -11.79
N PRO A 118 1.23 13.22 -12.63
CA PRO A 118 0.74 13.38 -14.01
C PRO A 118 1.09 12.17 -14.88
N GLY A 119 0.40 12.05 -16.00
CA GLY A 119 0.62 10.99 -16.96
C GLY A 119 -0.43 9.92 -16.90
N ASP A 120 -0.37 9.03 -17.88
CA ASP A 120 -1.30 7.93 -18.01
C ASP A 120 -0.87 6.78 -17.10
N ARG A 121 -1.80 6.34 -16.22
CA ARG A 121 -1.54 5.25 -15.28
C ARG A 121 -2.62 4.19 -15.46
N GLU A 122 -2.48 3.45 -16.52
CA GLU A 122 -3.47 2.46 -16.95
C GLU A 122 -3.39 1.12 -16.22
N LEU A 123 -2.25 0.81 -15.59
CA LEU A 123 -2.07 -0.46 -14.93
C LEU A 123 -2.57 -0.39 -13.50
N PHE A 124 -3.38 -1.36 -13.15
CA PHE A 124 -3.85 -1.57 -11.78
C PHE A 124 -3.06 -2.69 -11.15
N LEU A 125 -2.63 -2.46 -9.91
CA LEU A 125 -1.98 -3.47 -9.09
C LEU A 125 -2.74 -3.59 -7.78
N ARG A 126 -2.65 -4.78 -7.19
CA ARG A 126 -3.23 -5.02 -5.87
C ARG A 126 -2.23 -5.77 -5.00
N ILE A 127 -2.27 -5.47 -3.71
CA ILE A 127 -1.48 -6.18 -2.71
C ILE A 127 -2.46 -6.89 -1.79
N VAL A 128 -2.38 -8.22 -1.75
CA VAL A 128 -3.19 -9.05 -0.86
C VAL A 128 -2.43 -9.25 0.43
N PRO A 129 -2.98 -8.84 1.59
CA PRO A 129 -2.25 -8.96 2.84
C PRO A 129 -2.04 -10.41 3.26
N HIS A 130 -0.79 -10.79 3.52
CA HIS A 130 -0.45 -12.01 4.23
C HIS A 130 -0.16 -11.71 5.69
N ARG A 131 0.37 -10.51 5.97
CA ARG A 131 0.63 -10.05 7.33
C ARG A 131 0.28 -8.58 7.44
N VAL A 132 -0.42 -8.22 8.50
CA VAL A 132 -0.78 -6.84 8.81
C VAL A 132 -0.29 -6.53 10.21
N THR A 133 0.49 -5.48 10.36
CA THR A 133 0.94 -5.00 11.66
C THR A 133 0.65 -3.52 11.77
N GLY A 134 0.29 -3.09 12.96
CA GLY A 134 0.03 -1.68 13.20
C GLY A 134 0.45 -1.28 14.60
N ARG A 135 0.75 -0.01 14.77
CA ARG A 135 1.06 0.54 16.08
C ARG A 135 0.63 1.99 16.17
N ARG A 136 0.39 2.41 17.39
CA ARG A 136 0.01 3.77 17.72
C ARG A 136 0.95 4.32 18.77
N ILE A 137 1.38 5.55 18.58
CA ILE A 137 2.11 6.31 19.59
C ILE A 137 1.11 7.28 20.20
N LYS A 138 0.95 7.22 21.51
CA LYS A 138 -0.03 8.03 22.21
C LYS A 138 0.49 8.44 23.58
N PRO A 139 -0.11 9.45 24.21
CA PRO A 139 0.21 9.76 25.61
C PRO A 139 -0.12 8.55 26.49
N ALA A 140 0.70 8.38 27.52
CA ALA A 140 0.52 7.32 28.50
C ALA A 140 -0.79 7.51 29.30
#